data_25a73b9385c079eab0ce54cbc611d023
#
_entry.id   25a73b9385c079eab0ce54cbc611d023
#
_cell.length_a   1.000
_cell.length_b   1.000
_cell.length_c   1.000
_cell.angle_alpha   90.00
_cell.angle_beta   90.00
_cell.angle_gamma   90.00
#
_symmetry.space_group_name_H-M   'P 1'
#
loop_
_entity.id
_entity.type
_entity.pdbx_description
1 polymer ?
#
loop_
_entity_poly.entity_id
_entity_poly.type
_entity_poly.pdbx_seq_one_letter_code
_entity_poly.pdbx_strand_id
1 'polypeptide(L)'
;MSRPGRVAVLGAGSWGTAFAAVMGSSTSPEGRRADRIVLWSRRREIADAITLGHRNPEYLPDIDLPENISAVTDIHQAVSDAAVVVVAVPAQHVRETLTTVKDSIAEDAIVVSLVKGLERGTGERPSQVCASALGVPPERFAVVSGPNLALEIARGEPTATVVASESAETAEAIAAMTAGRTFRPYTNTDVVGVEIGGIVKNVIALAVGICDGQGLGDNSKASVITRGLAETTRLAIAVGGRPETMAGLAGLGDLVATCASPLSRNRSAGRLIGTGMGVDEAVASMKQTAEGIKSVSAVVDLARRHDVEMPISEAINAVVSGRLEVATLADLLLSRNLKSEGHRA
;
A
#
# COMPACT_ATOMS: atom_id res chain seq x y z
N MET A 1 18.76 -18.79 16.85
CA MET A 1 17.67 -19.40 17.64
C MET A 1 16.42 -18.57 17.36
N SER A 2 15.39 -19.16 16.80
CA SER A 2 14.14 -18.49 16.49
C SER A 2 13.44 -18.09 17.80
N ARG A 3 13.32 -16.79 18.10
CA ARG A 3 12.38 -16.32 19.13
C ARG A 3 10.97 -16.63 18.63
N PRO A 4 10.09 -17.21 19.46
CA PRO A 4 8.68 -17.35 19.10
C PRO A 4 8.14 -15.96 18.78
N GLY A 5 7.46 -15.85 17.61
CA GLY A 5 7.27 -14.56 16.99
C GLY A 5 6.13 -13.75 17.59
N ARG A 6 6.38 -12.86 18.54
CA ARG A 6 5.44 -11.77 18.80
C ARG A 6 5.51 -10.75 17.65
N VAL A 7 4.35 -10.44 17.08
CA VAL A 7 4.19 -9.47 16.01
C VAL A 7 3.37 -8.29 16.52
N ALA A 8 3.84 -7.08 16.29
CA ALA A 8 3.08 -5.86 16.46
C ALA A 8 2.56 -5.37 15.11
N VAL A 9 1.31 -4.95 15.02
CA VAL A 9 0.75 -4.32 13.83
C VAL A 9 0.28 -2.90 14.18
N LEU A 10 0.99 -1.91 13.70
CA LEU A 10 0.69 -0.51 13.94
C LEU A 10 -0.38 -0.02 12.96
N GLY A 11 -1.64 -0.10 13.37
CA GLY A 11 -2.81 0.30 12.61
C GLY A 11 -3.82 -0.83 12.39
N ALA A 12 -4.98 -0.73 13.03
CA ALA A 12 -6.09 -1.67 12.93
C ALA A 12 -7.09 -1.28 11.82
N GLY A 13 -6.60 -0.77 10.67
CA GLY A 13 -7.40 -0.56 9.47
C GLY A 13 -7.63 -1.86 8.69
N SER A 14 -8.36 -1.79 7.56
CA SER A 14 -8.69 -2.99 6.77
C SER A 14 -7.47 -3.84 6.42
N TRP A 15 -6.40 -3.21 5.88
CA TRP A 15 -5.22 -3.95 5.43
C TRP A 15 -4.36 -4.45 6.61
N GLY A 16 -4.16 -3.65 7.66
CA GLY A 16 -3.44 -4.09 8.85
C GLY A 16 -4.13 -5.26 9.55
N THR A 17 -5.47 -5.23 9.65
CA THR A 17 -6.26 -6.31 10.25
C THR A 17 -6.24 -7.58 9.38
N ALA A 18 -6.41 -7.44 8.05
CA ALA A 18 -6.34 -8.60 7.14
C ALA A 18 -4.95 -9.25 7.14
N PHE A 19 -3.88 -8.45 7.17
CA PHE A 19 -2.52 -8.97 7.23
C PHE A 19 -2.22 -9.65 8.57
N ALA A 20 -2.72 -9.10 9.69
CA ALA A 20 -2.66 -9.78 10.98
C ALA A 20 -3.37 -11.14 10.93
N ALA A 21 -4.56 -11.22 10.32
CA ALA A 21 -5.28 -12.48 10.15
C ALA A 21 -4.50 -13.50 9.31
N VAL A 22 -3.83 -13.06 8.22
CA VAL A 22 -2.93 -13.91 7.41
C VAL A 22 -1.81 -14.46 8.27
N MET A 23 -1.10 -13.63 9.02
CA MET A 23 0.01 -14.08 9.89
C MET A 23 -0.49 -15.01 11.01
N GLY A 24 -1.67 -14.72 11.57
CA GLY A 24 -2.28 -15.54 12.63
C GLY A 24 -2.75 -16.92 12.17
N SER A 25 -3.10 -17.04 10.88
CA SER A 25 -3.58 -18.27 10.24
C SER A 25 -2.50 -18.99 9.44
N SER A 26 -1.27 -18.48 9.41
CA SER A 26 -0.18 -19.07 8.61
C SER A 26 0.03 -20.55 8.97
N THR A 27 0.16 -21.37 7.93
CA THR A 27 0.41 -22.82 8.02
C THR A 27 1.74 -23.19 7.40
N SER A 28 2.73 -22.30 7.48
CA SER A 28 4.05 -22.53 6.88
C SER A 28 4.63 -23.89 7.31
N PRO A 29 5.07 -24.71 6.35
CA PRO A 29 5.75 -25.99 6.65
C PRO A 29 7.07 -25.79 7.39
N GLU A 30 7.67 -24.60 7.32
CA GLU A 30 8.94 -24.26 7.95
C GLU A 30 8.80 -23.84 9.43
N GLY A 31 7.59 -23.94 10.00
CA GLY A 31 7.35 -23.74 11.44
C GLY A 31 7.53 -22.30 11.94
N ARG A 32 7.70 -21.32 11.03
CA ARG A 32 7.78 -19.90 11.39
C ARG A 32 6.36 -19.32 11.49
N ARG A 33 5.77 -19.43 12.66
CA ARG A 33 4.42 -18.96 12.96
C ARG A 33 4.48 -17.76 13.90
N ALA A 34 3.53 -16.82 13.74
CA ALA A 34 3.31 -15.79 14.75
C ALA A 34 2.51 -16.39 15.90
N ASP A 35 3.12 -16.48 17.11
CA ASP A 35 2.46 -17.03 18.29
C ASP A 35 1.46 -16.05 18.88
N ARG A 36 1.76 -14.78 18.80
CA ARG A 36 0.92 -13.69 19.31
C ARG A 36 1.02 -12.47 18.41
N ILE A 37 -0.12 -11.93 18.00
CA ILE A 37 -0.21 -10.72 17.21
C ILE A 37 -0.96 -9.65 17.99
N VAL A 38 -0.36 -8.47 18.13
CA VAL A 38 -0.94 -7.34 18.84
C VAL A 38 -1.12 -6.19 17.86
N LEU A 39 -2.38 -5.85 17.58
CA LEU A 39 -2.69 -4.65 16.81
C LEU A 39 -2.73 -3.42 17.71
N TRP A 40 -2.24 -2.31 17.21
CA TRP A 40 -2.47 -1.02 17.82
C TRP A 40 -3.63 -0.28 17.14
N SER A 41 -4.58 0.19 17.94
CA SER A 41 -5.67 1.05 17.50
C SER A 41 -5.77 2.25 18.41
N ARG A 42 -5.86 3.46 17.84
CA ARG A 42 -6.13 4.69 18.62
C ARG A 42 -7.50 4.68 19.29
N ARG A 43 -8.44 3.88 18.77
CA ARG A 43 -9.82 3.81 19.25
C ARG A 43 -10.01 2.58 20.11
N ARG A 44 -10.45 2.83 21.35
CA ARG A 44 -10.68 1.77 22.33
C ARG A 44 -11.75 0.78 21.90
N GLU A 45 -12.83 1.27 21.29
CA GLU A 45 -13.93 0.43 20.81
C GLU A 45 -13.49 -0.60 19.76
N ILE A 46 -12.50 -0.24 18.92
CA ILE A 46 -11.92 -1.17 17.94
C ILE A 46 -10.98 -2.16 18.65
N ALA A 47 -10.17 -1.70 19.59
CA ALA A 47 -9.27 -2.57 20.33
C ALA A 47 -10.05 -3.60 21.18
N ASP A 48 -11.10 -3.17 21.84
CA ASP A 48 -11.97 -4.04 22.64
C ASP A 48 -12.72 -5.05 21.75
N ALA A 49 -13.27 -4.61 20.60
CA ALA A 49 -13.94 -5.50 19.66
C ALA A 49 -13.01 -6.60 19.10
N ILE A 50 -11.76 -6.26 18.78
CA ILE A 50 -10.76 -7.24 18.33
C ILE A 50 -10.37 -8.19 19.46
N THR A 51 -10.13 -7.68 20.69
CA THR A 51 -9.63 -8.50 21.79
C THR A 51 -10.69 -9.38 22.40
N LEU A 52 -11.91 -8.89 22.58
CA LEU A 52 -12.98 -9.60 23.27
C LEU A 52 -13.92 -10.36 22.30
N GLY A 53 -14.10 -9.83 21.09
CA GLY A 53 -15.02 -10.36 20.11
C GLY A 53 -14.35 -11.00 18.90
N HIS A 54 -13.02 -10.96 18.79
CA HIS A 54 -12.26 -11.45 17.64
C HIS A 54 -12.80 -10.93 16.29
N ARG A 55 -13.22 -9.66 16.26
CA ARG A 55 -13.77 -9.00 15.07
C ARG A 55 -13.31 -7.55 14.97
N ASN A 56 -13.23 -7.05 13.75
CA ASN A 56 -13.06 -5.63 13.49
C ASN A 56 -14.29 -5.10 12.71
N PRO A 57 -15.38 -4.73 13.42
CA PRO A 57 -16.69 -4.49 12.80
C PRO A 57 -16.72 -3.29 11.87
N GLU A 58 -15.79 -2.35 12.00
CA GLU A 58 -15.75 -1.18 11.14
C GLU A 58 -15.00 -1.43 9.81
N TYR A 59 -13.93 -2.22 9.87
CA TYR A 59 -13.04 -2.40 8.73
C TYR A 59 -13.20 -3.74 8.03
N LEU A 60 -13.60 -4.80 8.75
CA LEU A 60 -13.83 -6.16 8.24
C LEU A 60 -15.02 -6.79 9.00
N PRO A 61 -16.25 -6.29 8.81
CA PRO A 61 -17.40 -6.59 9.69
C PRO A 61 -17.78 -8.07 9.78
N ASP A 62 -17.59 -8.82 8.69
CA ASP A 62 -18.06 -10.21 8.57
C ASP A 62 -16.93 -11.24 8.71
N ILE A 63 -15.79 -10.83 9.27
CA ILE A 63 -14.59 -11.67 9.38
C ILE A 63 -14.28 -11.96 10.83
N ASP A 64 -14.21 -13.24 11.16
CA ASP A 64 -13.67 -13.72 12.43
C ASP A 64 -12.14 -13.74 12.38
N LEU A 65 -11.50 -13.15 13.39
CA LEU A 65 -10.05 -13.09 13.51
C LEU A 65 -9.53 -14.29 14.32
N PRO A 66 -8.33 -14.81 14.02
CA PRO A 66 -7.67 -15.84 14.82
C PRO A 66 -7.55 -15.47 16.31
N GLU A 67 -7.65 -16.46 17.18
CA GLU A 67 -7.61 -16.28 18.65
C GLU A 67 -6.28 -15.72 19.17
N ASN A 68 -5.18 -15.91 18.44
CA ASN A 68 -3.85 -15.36 18.78
C ASN A 68 -3.71 -13.88 18.45
N ILE A 69 -4.79 -13.23 18.00
CA ILE A 69 -4.83 -11.79 17.71
C ILE A 69 -5.53 -11.06 18.86
N SER A 70 -4.88 -10.01 19.36
CA SER A 70 -5.44 -9.04 20.28
C SER A 70 -5.15 -7.62 19.84
N ALA A 71 -5.78 -6.62 20.43
CA ALA A 71 -5.48 -5.22 20.13
C ALA A 71 -5.38 -4.40 21.44
N VAL A 72 -4.60 -3.33 21.37
CA VAL A 72 -4.38 -2.39 22.48
C VAL A 72 -4.43 -0.95 21.99
N THR A 73 -4.67 -0.01 22.90
CA THR A 73 -4.63 1.42 22.60
C THR A 73 -3.28 2.07 22.94
N ASP A 74 -2.50 1.43 23.81
CA ASP A 74 -1.14 1.87 24.10
C ASP A 74 -0.18 1.33 23.04
N ILE A 75 0.44 2.24 22.29
CA ILE A 75 1.35 1.90 21.22
C ILE A 75 2.66 1.27 21.73
N HIS A 76 3.14 1.68 22.89
CA HIS A 76 4.35 1.11 23.51
C HIS A 76 4.11 -0.34 23.94
N GLN A 77 2.93 -0.62 24.51
CA GLN A 77 2.51 -1.98 24.82
C GLN A 77 2.41 -2.86 23.57
N ALA A 78 1.98 -2.28 22.43
CA ALA A 78 1.88 -3.04 21.18
C ALA A 78 3.24 -3.54 20.71
N VAL A 79 4.28 -2.69 20.71
CA VAL A 79 5.61 -3.00 20.15
C VAL A 79 6.55 -3.68 21.13
N SER A 80 6.25 -3.68 22.44
CA SER A 80 7.09 -4.31 23.46
C SER A 80 7.38 -5.78 23.11
N ASP A 81 8.65 -6.17 23.10
CA ASP A 81 9.15 -7.51 22.77
C ASP A 81 8.72 -8.05 21.38
N ALA A 82 8.27 -7.20 20.47
CA ALA A 82 7.91 -7.62 19.12
C ALA A 82 9.17 -7.93 18.30
N ALA A 83 9.23 -9.15 17.75
CA ALA A 83 10.27 -9.54 16.79
C ALA A 83 10.01 -8.97 15.39
N VAL A 84 8.73 -8.68 15.09
CA VAL A 84 8.31 -8.06 13.84
C VAL A 84 7.35 -6.90 14.15
N VAL A 85 7.63 -5.73 13.59
CA VAL A 85 6.78 -4.54 13.68
C VAL A 85 6.23 -4.21 12.30
N VAL A 86 4.92 -4.42 12.11
CA VAL A 86 4.22 -4.15 10.84
C VAL A 86 3.64 -2.74 10.88
N VAL A 87 4.03 -1.92 9.92
CA VAL A 87 3.56 -0.53 9.75
C VAL A 87 2.38 -0.51 8.79
N ALA A 88 1.18 -0.24 9.30
CA ALA A 88 -0.09 -0.25 8.55
C ALA A 88 -0.92 1.03 8.77
N VAL A 89 -0.29 2.10 9.23
CA VAL A 89 -0.89 3.44 9.32
C VAL A 89 -0.84 4.16 7.97
N PRO A 90 -1.69 5.19 7.73
CA PRO A 90 -1.59 6.02 6.53
C PRO A 90 -0.19 6.66 6.40
N ALA A 91 0.28 6.83 5.15
CA ALA A 91 1.65 7.28 4.85
C ALA A 91 2.06 8.56 5.61
N GLN A 92 1.14 9.50 5.77
CA GLN A 92 1.39 10.79 6.44
C GLN A 92 1.58 10.69 7.96
N HIS A 93 1.32 9.54 8.56
CA HIS A 93 1.45 9.28 10.00
C HIS A 93 2.59 8.31 10.34
N VAL A 94 3.32 7.82 9.34
CA VAL A 94 4.37 6.81 9.56
C VAL A 94 5.47 7.37 10.45
N ARG A 95 6.04 8.52 10.09
CA ARG A 95 7.15 9.14 10.84
C ARG A 95 6.79 9.42 12.28
N GLU A 96 5.66 10.11 12.51
CA GLU A 96 5.18 10.43 13.86
C GLU A 96 4.98 9.15 14.68
N THR A 97 4.29 8.15 14.11
CA THR A 97 4.02 6.88 14.77
C THR A 97 5.30 6.17 15.16
N LEU A 98 6.27 6.07 14.25
CA LEU A 98 7.53 5.37 14.50
C LEU A 98 8.43 6.13 15.48
N THR A 99 8.51 7.46 15.38
CA THR A 99 9.27 8.27 16.32
C THR A 99 8.77 8.10 17.75
N THR A 100 7.43 8.00 17.94
CA THR A 100 6.82 7.76 19.25
C THR A 100 7.30 6.46 19.88
N VAL A 101 7.53 5.40 19.12
CA VAL A 101 7.87 4.07 19.65
C VAL A 101 9.33 3.68 19.50
N LYS A 102 10.17 4.59 19.01
CA LYS A 102 11.56 4.30 18.66
C LYS A 102 12.31 3.54 19.77
N ASP A 103 12.21 4.03 21.01
CA ASP A 103 12.93 3.46 22.15
C ASP A 103 12.25 2.19 22.73
N SER A 104 11.09 1.82 22.20
CA SER A 104 10.31 0.64 22.65
C SER A 104 10.42 -0.54 21.66
N ILE A 105 10.96 -0.32 20.48
CA ILE A 105 11.18 -1.37 19.47
C ILE A 105 12.53 -2.05 19.77
N ALA A 106 12.54 -3.38 19.77
CA ALA A 106 13.76 -4.14 19.96
C ALA A 106 14.78 -3.87 18.84
N GLU A 107 16.06 -3.75 19.19
CA GLU A 107 17.12 -3.44 18.22
C GLU A 107 17.23 -4.45 17.07
N ASP A 108 16.83 -5.70 17.31
CA ASP A 108 16.85 -6.79 16.33
C ASP A 108 15.50 -7.00 15.60
N ALA A 109 14.47 -6.19 15.89
CA ALA A 109 13.17 -6.31 15.26
C ALA A 109 13.22 -6.04 13.75
N ILE A 110 12.49 -6.86 12.99
CA ILE A 110 12.24 -6.61 11.57
C ILE A 110 11.07 -5.62 11.44
N VAL A 111 11.24 -4.58 10.65
CA VAL A 111 10.18 -3.61 10.33
C VAL A 111 9.59 -3.95 8.97
N VAL A 112 8.27 -4.19 8.93
CA VAL A 112 7.55 -4.53 7.70
C VAL A 112 6.59 -3.41 7.35
N SER A 113 6.72 -2.83 6.16
CA SER A 113 5.81 -1.80 5.68
C SER A 113 4.70 -2.37 4.79
N LEU A 114 3.46 -2.02 5.09
CA LEU A 114 2.29 -2.23 4.24
C LEU A 114 1.83 -0.93 3.56
N VAL A 115 2.58 0.15 3.75
CA VAL A 115 2.22 1.52 3.36
C VAL A 115 2.41 1.72 1.86
N LYS A 116 1.41 2.34 1.21
CA LYS A 116 1.40 2.61 -0.23
C LYS A 116 1.20 4.11 -0.50
N GLY A 117 2.14 4.94 -0.02
CA GLY A 117 2.13 6.38 -0.21
C GLY A 117 3.48 7.01 0.12
N LEU A 118 3.79 8.16 -0.48
CA LEU A 118 4.95 8.99 -0.14
C LEU A 118 4.62 9.93 1.01
N GLU A 119 5.60 10.24 1.84
CA GLU A 119 5.48 11.30 2.83
C GLU A 119 5.43 12.67 2.15
N ARG A 120 4.48 13.51 2.53
CA ARG A 120 4.38 14.88 2.01
C ARG A 120 5.54 15.73 2.52
N GLY A 121 6.00 16.68 1.70
CA GLY A 121 7.09 17.59 2.02
C GLY A 121 8.46 16.99 1.71
N THR A 122 8.79 15.81 2.24
CA THR A 122 10.05 15.14 1.95
C THR A 122 10.02 14.37 0.63
N GLY A 123 8.88 13.74 0.31
CA GLY A 123 8.72 12.80 -0.80
C GLY A 123 9.43 11.47 -0.53
N GLU A 124 9.73 11.18 0.72
CA GLU A 124 10.36 9.92 1.13
C GLU A 124 9.41 8.73 0.97
N ARG A 125 9.96 7.62 0.50
CA ARG A 125 9.31 6.32 0.47
C ARG A 125 9.21 5.73 1.88
N PRO A 126 8.27 4.81 2.17
CA PRO A 126 8.12 4.19 3.49
C PRO A 126 9.43 3.63 4.06
N SER A 127 10.27 2.98 3.22
CA SER A 127 11.59 2.47 3.64
C SER A 127 12.52 3.59 4.14
N GLN A 128 12.55 4.72 3.46
CA GLN A 128 13.37 5.89 3.84
C GLN A 128 12.83 6.53 5.12
N VAL A 129 11.51 6.64 5.26
CA VAL A 129 10.88 7.15 6.49
C VAL A 129 11.18 6.23 7.67
N CYS A 130 11.10 4.90 7.50
CA CYS A 130 11.44 3.94 8.55
C CYS A 130 12.91 4.04 8.94
N ALA A 131 13.82 4.11 7.96
CA ALA A 131 15.26 4.26 8.21
C ALA A 131 15.57 5.56 8.96
N SER A 132 15.01 6.69 8.54
CA SER A 132 15.26 8.00 9.17
C SER A 132 14.62 8.13 10.56
N ALA A 133 13.44 7.54 10.79
CA ALA A 133 12.74 7.63 12.07
C ALA A 133 13.31 6.68 13.14
N LEU A 134 13.64 5.44 12.76
CA LEU A 134 14.06 4.39 13.70
C LEU A 134 15.56 4.10 13.68
N GLY A 135 16.28 4.45 12.62
CA GLY A 135 17.64 4.00 12.37
C GLY A 135 17.73 2.52 11.96
N VAL A 136 16.63 1.98 11.43
CA VAL A 136 16.59 0.58 10.97
C VAL A 136 17.46 0.43 9.72
N PRO A 137 18.45 -0.47 9.72
CA PRO A 137 19.25 -0.74 8.55
C PRO A 137 18.42 -1.48 7.47
N PRO A 138 18.77 -1.33 6.18
CA PRO A 138 18.01 -1.90 5.07
C PRO A 138 17.73 -3.40 5.19
N GLU A 139 18.67 -4.15 5.77
CA GLU A 139 18.57 -5.59 5.94
C GLU A 139 17.46 -6.03 6.91
N ARG A 140 17.04 -5.14 7.80
CA ARG A 140 15.93 -5.39 8.75
C ARG A 140 14.61 -4.74 8.34
N PHE A 141 14.56 -4.23 7.12
CA PHE A 141 13.33 -3.69 6.55
C PHE A 141 12.79 -4.60 5.46
N ALA A 142 11.47 -4.78 5.46
CA ALA A 142 10.75 -5.42 4.36
C ALA A 142 9.51 -4.60 3.98
N VAL A 143 9.10 -4.69 2.72
CA VAL A 143 7.83 -4.16 2.24
C VAL A 143 6.96 -5.28 1.69
N VAL A 144 5.66 -5.25 1.97
CA VAL A 144 4.67 -6.17 1.38
C VAL A 144 3.76 -5.39 0.45
N SER A 145 3.81 -5.73 -0.84
CA SER A 145 2.98 -5.10 -1.87
C SER A 145 2.58 -6.12 -2.94
N GLY A 146 1.53 -5.82 -3.69
CA GLY A 146 0.94 -6.70 -4.68
C GLY A 146 -0.58 -6.53 -4.72
N PRO A 147 -1.32 -7.37 -5.44
CA PRO A 147 -2.78 -7.33 -5.50
C PRO A 147 -3.40 -7.74 -4.16
N ASN A 148 -3.37 -6.82 -3.20
CA ASN A 148 -3.73 -7.04 -1.81
C ASN A 148 -5.03 -6.30 -1.44
N LEU A 149 -6.16 -6.75 -1.99
CA LEU A 149 -7.48 -6.27 -1.60
C LEU A 149 -7.87 -6.89 -0.25
N ALA A 150 -7.85 -6.09 0.81
CA ALA A 150 -7.95 -6.54 2.20
C ALA A 150 -9.18 -7.44 2.47
N LEU A 151 -10.34 -7.10 1.88
CA LEU A 151 -11.56 -7.87 2.09
C LEU A 151 -11.51 -9.25 1.41
N GLU A 152 -10.95 -9.35 0.20
CA GLU A 152 -10.78 -10.62 -0.51
C GLU A 152 -9.83 -11.54 0.27
N ILE A 153 -8.69 -10.99 0.71
CA ILE A 153 -7.73 -11.72 1.55
C ILE A 153 -8.38 -12.22 2.85
N ALA A 154 -9.12 -11.34 3.52
CA ALA A 154 -9.78 -11.68 4.78
C ALA A 154 -10.88 -12.75 4.61
N ARG A 155 -11.50 -12.85 3.43
CA ARG A 155 -12.42 -13.92 3.06
C ARG A 155 -11.73 -15.22 2.67
N GLY A 156 -10.41 -15.25 2.64
CA GLY A 156 -9.65 -16.43 2.25
C GLY A 156 -9.62 -16.67 0.74
N GLU A 157 -9.83 -15.63 -0.07
CA GLU A 157 -9.70 -15.75 -1.52
C GLU A 157 -8.21 -15.88 -1.91
N PRO A 158 -7.87 -16.73 -2.90
CA PRO A 158 -6.49 -16.96 -3.31
C PRO A 158 -5.79 -15.67 -3.73
N THR A 159 -4.71 -15.34 -3.07
CA THR A 159 -3.95 -14.12 -3.29
C THR A 159 -2.46 -14.41 -3.38
N ALA A 160 -1.79 -13.79 -4.34
CA ALA A 160 -0.33 -13.74 -4.43
C ALA A 160 0.16 -12.32 -4.13
N THR A 161 1.25 -12.22 -3.38
CA THR A 161 1.86 -10.95 -3.00
C THR A 161 3.37 -10.98 -3.17
N VAL A 162 4.04 -9.83 -3.00
CA VAL A 162 5.49 -9.72 -2.96
C VAL A 162 5.92 -9.26 -1.57
N VAL A 163 6.92 -9.93 -1.03
CA VAL A 163 7.70 -9.50 0.13
C VAL A 163 9.08 -9.10 -0.37
N ALA A 164 9.42 -7.82 -0.29
CA ALA A 164 10.71 -7.34 -0.73
C ALA A 164 11.55 -6.82 0.43
N SER A 165 12.84 -7.19 0.44
CA SER A 165 13.86 -6.69 1.36
C SER A 165 15.20 -6.74 0.67
N GLU A 166 16.13 -5.84 1.01
CA GLU A 166 17.52 -5.92 0.54
C GLU A 166 18.23 -7.18 1.09
N SER A 167 17.78 -7.74 2.22
CA SER A 167 18.17 -9.05 2.73
C SER A 167 17.22 -10.15 2.24
N ALA A 168 17.73 -11.13 1.50
CA ALA A 168 16.98 -12.30 1.10
C ALA A 168 16.45 -13.08 2.32
N GLU A 169 17.24 -13.20 3.38
CA GLU A 169 16.86 -13.87 4.62
C GLU A 169 15.66 -13.20 5.29
N THR A 170 15.65 -11.87 5.33
CA THR A 170 14.52 -11.08 5.87
C THR A 170 13.27 -11.26 5.02
N ALA A 171 13.40 -11.20 3.68
CA ALA A 171 12.28 -11.43 2.77
C ALA A 171 11.69 -12.84 2.94
N GLU A 172 12.53 -13.87 3.01
CA GLU A 172 12.13 -15.25 3.21
C GLU A 172 11.48 -15.47 4.58
N ALA A 173 12.02 -14.85 5.65
CA ALA A 173 11.46 -14.94 6.98
C ALA A 173 10.02 -14.40 7.04
N ILE A 174 9.78 -13.22 6.46
CA ILE A 174 8.43 -12.62 6.42
C ILE A 174 7.52 -13.39 5.47
N ALA A 175 8.03 -13.87 4.32
CA ALA A 175 7.28 -14.71 3.41
C ALA A 175 6.82 -16.01 4.12
N ALA A 176 7.70 -16.70 4.84
CA ALA A 176 7.37 -17.89 5.60
C ALA A 176 6.32 -17.64 6.69
N MET A 177 6.37 -16.47 7.38
CA MET A 177 5.38 -16.10 8.41
C MET A 177 4.00 -15.78 7.85
N THR A 178 3.89 -15.54 6.56
CA THR A 178 2.63 -15.16 5.89
C THR A 178 2.11 -16.22 4.93
N ALA A 179 2.91 -17.23 4.60
CA ALA A 179 2.53 -18.28 3.67
C ALA A 179 1.38 -19.15 4.22
N GLY A 180 0.38 -19.43 3.38
CA GLY A 180 -0.77 -20.24 3.72
C GLY A 180 -1.48 -20.76 2.48
N ARG A 181 -2.58 -21.51 2.68
CA ARG A 181 -3.36 -22.12 1.58
C ARG A 181 -3.86 -21.10 0.55
N THR A 182 -4.21 -19.91 1.01
CA THR A 182 -4.84 -18.88 0.19
C THR A 182 -3.97 -17.63 0.04
N PHE A 183 -2.81 -17.56 0.72
CA PHE A 183 -1.92 -16.42 0.63
C PHE A 183 -0.51 -16.89 0.26
N ARG A 184 -0.07 -16.53 -0.95
CA ARG A 184 1.22 -16.94 -1.51
C ARG A 184 2.17 -15.77 -1.68
N PRO A 185 3.12 -15.58 -0.77
CA PRO A 185 4.18 -14.58 -0.93
C PRO A 185 5.26 -15.05 -1.90
N TYR A 186 5.78 -14.11 -2.69
CA TYR A 186 6.99 -14.23 -3.51
C TYR A 186 8.02 -13.25 -2.99
N THR A 187 9.27 -13.66 -2.89
CA THR A 187 10.35 -12.78 -2.43
C THR A 187 10.91 -11.92 -3.57
N ASN A 188 11.41 -10.73 -3.24
CA ASN A 188 12.09 -9.84 -4.15
C ASN A 188 13.18 -9.05 -3.38
N THR A 189 14.20 -8.58 -4.08
CA THR A 189 15.24 -7.71 -3.50
C THR A 189 15.13 -6.25 -3.94
N ASP A 190 14.17 -5.92 -4.80
CA ASP A 190 13.91 -4.56 -5.28
C ASP A 190 12.86 -3.85 -4.41
N VAL A 191 13.27 -3.39 -3.24
CA VAL A 191 12.41 -2.61 -2.32
C VAL A 191 11.90 -1.35 -3.01
N VAL A 192 12.75 -0.67 -3.77
CA VAL A 192 12.42 0.58 -4.46
C VAL A 192 11.31 0.38 -5.47
N GLY A 193 11.46 -0.58 -6.37
CA GLY A 193 10.46 -0.87 -7.39
C GLY A 193 9.13 -1.33 -6.80
N VAL A 194 9.16 -2.17 -5.76
CA VAL A 194 7.96 -2.66 -5.08
C VAL A 194 7.19 -1.52 -4.39
N GLU A 195 7.90 -0.57 -3.75
CA GLU A 195 7.28 0.62 -3.16
C GLU A 195 6.67 1.54 -4.22
N ILE A 196 7.43 1.89 -5.27
CA ILE A 196 6.96 2.81 -6.33
C ILE A 196 5.75 2.22 -7.04
N GLY A 197 5.76 0.93 -7.39
CA GLY A 197 4.61 0.25 -7.97
C GLY A 197 3.36 0.38 -7.11
N GLY A 198 3.47 0.06 -5.82
CA GLY A 198 2.37 0.15 -4.87
C GLY A 198 1.86 1.57 -4.60
N ILE A 199 2.71 2.59 -4.72
CA ILE A 199 2.37 3.99 -4.50
C ILE A 199 1.64 4.55 -5.72
N VAL A 200 2.27 4.47 -6.91
CA VAL A 200 1.79 5.15 -8.12
C VAL A 200 0.51 4.50 -8.66
N LYS A 201 0.33 3.18 -8.52
CA LYS A 201 -0.92 2.53 -8.91
C LYS A 201 -2.18 3.19 -8.34
N ASN A 202 -2.09 3.78 -7.15
CA ASN A 202 -3.22 4.43 -6.50
C ASN A 202 -3.64 5.71 -7.25
N VAL A 203 -2.68 6.42 -7.82
CA VAL A 203 -2.92 7.58 -8.70
C VAL A 203 -3.56 7.13 -10.02
N ILE A 204 -3.03 6.05 -10.61
CA ILE A 204 -3.59 5.52 -11.85
C ILE A 204 -5.00 4.97 -11.65
N ALA A 205 -5.27 4.31 -10.53
CA ALA A 205 -6.61 3.84 -10.19
C ALA A 205 -7.61 4.99 -10.02
N LEU A 206 -7.17 6.15 -9.50
CA LEU A 206 -7.97 7.36 -9.45
C LEU A 206 -8.32 7.85 -10.87
N ALA A 207 -7.35 7.86 -11.80
CA ALA A 207 -7.55 8.21 -13.19
C ALA A 207 -8.55 7.28 -13.89
N VAL A 208 -8.39 5.96 -13.70
CA VAL A 208 -9.33 4.95 -14.23
C VAL A 208 -10.74 5.14 -13.65
N GLY A 209 -10.83 5.46 -12.36
CA GLY A 209 -12.09 5.80 -11.73
C GLY A 209 -12.76 7.02 -12.36
N ILE A 210 -12.00 8.08 -12.68
CA ILE A 210 -12.52 9.27 -13.37
C ILE A 210 -13.07 8.88 -14.75
N CYS A 211 -12.34 8.07 -15.52
CA CYS A 211 -12.83 7.56 -16.80
C CYS A 211 -14.16 6.79 -16.64
N ASP A 212 -14.26 5.97 -15.62
CA ASP A 212 -15.48 5.20 -15.29
C ASP A 212 -16.65 6.14 -14.93
N GLY A 213 -16.41 7.17 -14.12
CA GLY A 213 -17.41 8.18 -13.75
C GLY A 213 -17.89 9.04 -14.93
N GLN A 214 -17.03 9.28 -15.93
CA GLN A 214 -17.37 9.96 -17.18
C GLN A 214 -18.06 9.05 -18.21
N GLY A 215 -18.27 7.76 -17.90
CA GLY A 215 -18.87 6.80 -18.80
C GLY A 215 -17.96 6.35 -19.95
N LEU A 216 -16.64 6.55 -19.85
CA LEU A 216 -15.69 6.11 -20.87
C LEU A 216 -15.56 4.57 -20.87
N GLY A 217 -15.42 4.00 -22.07
CA GLY A 217 -15.38 2.56 -22.27
C GLY A 217 -14.06 1.89 -21.84
N ASP A 218 -13.99 0.57 -22.01
CA ASP A 218 -12.85 -0.25 -21.57
C ASP A 218 -11.56 0.06 -22.34
N ASN A 219 -11.64 0.48 -23.61
CA ASN A 219 -10.46 0.90 -24.37
C ASN A 219 -9.76 2.11 -23.72
N SER A 220 -10.52 3.09 -23.24
CA SER A 220 -9.97 4.27 -22.54
C SER A 220 -9.32 3.86 -21.22
N LYS A 221 -9.99 3.02 -20.43
CA LYS A 221 -9.46 2.50 -19.15
C LYS A 221 -8.18 1.67 -19.37
N ALA A 222 -8.16 0.80 -20.37
CA ALA A 222 -6.98 0.00 -20.74
C ALA A 222 -5.81 0.90 -21.17
N SER A 223 -6.07 1.96 -21.95
CA SER A 223 -5.05 2.93 -22.34
C SER A 223 -4.45 3.65 -21.13
N VAL A 224 -5.29 4.10 -20.18
CA VAL A 224 -4.83 4.73 -18.93
C VAL A 224 -3.99 3.77 -18.09
N ILE A 225 -4.40 2.51 -17.96
CA ILE A 225 -3.65 1.49 -17.21
C ILE A 225 -2.28 1.24 -17.85
N THR A 226 -2.24 1.04 -19.18
CA THR A 226 -0.99 0.75 -19.89
C THR A 226 -0.03 1.94 -19.85
N ARG A 227 -0.54 3.15 -20.09
CA ARG A 227 0.28 4.37 -20.04
C ARG A 227 0.69 4.70 -18.60
N GLY A 228 -0.17 4.47 -17.62
CA GLY A 228 0.13 4.60 -16.21
C GLY A 228 1.21 3.63 -15.75
N LEU A 229 1.21 2.39 -16.23
CA LEU A 229 2.30 1.44 -15.95
C LEU A 229 3.62 1.94 -16.55
N ALA A 230 3.60 2.49 -17.77
CA ALA A 230 4.80 3.04 -18.39
C ALA A 230 5.37 4.25 -17.62
N GLU A 231 4.51 5.15 -17.13
CA GLU A 231 4.92 6.25 -16.22
C GLU A 231 5.56 5.70 -14.94
N THR A 232 4.88 4.74 -14.29
CA THR A 232 5.35 4.11 -13.06
C THR A 232 6.71 3.47 -13.26
N THR A 233 6.91 2.78 -14.39
CA THR A 233 8.17 2.11 -14.73
C THR A 233 9.30 3.13 -14.91
N ARG A 234 9.06 4.24 -15.62
CA ARG A 234 10.08 5.30 -15.77
C ARG A 234 10.48 5.88 -14.41
N LEU A 235 9.50 6.21 -13.57
CA LEU A 235 9.80 6.73 -12.24
C LEU A 235 10.55 5.69 -11.40
N ALA A 236 10.12 4.43 -11.40
CA ALA A 236 10.79 3.37 -10.65
C ALA A 236 12.26 3.24 -11.05
N ILE A 237 12.57 3.21 -12.35
CA ILE A 237 13.96 3.15 -12.86
C ILE A 237 14.75 4.38 -12.42
N ALA A 238 14.17 5.58 -12.57
CA ALA A 238 14.86 6.83 -12.24
C ALA A 238 15.25 6.94 -10.75
N VAL A 239 14.49 6.29 -9.85
CA VAL A 239 14.77 6.27 -8.41
C VAL A 239 15.49 5.00 -7.94
N GLY A 240 15.96 4.16 -8.89
CA GLY A 240 16.80 2.98 -8.60
C GLY A 240 16.06 1.65 -8.52
N GLY A 241 14.78 1.60 -8.90
CA GLY A 241 14.01 0.35 -9.03
C GLY A 241 14.28 -0.37 -10.36
N ARG A 242 13.80 -1.61 -10.47
CA ARG A 242 14.02 -2.48 -11.63
C ARG A 242 12.78 -2.57 -12.51
N PRO A 243 12.90 -2.54 -13.84
CA PRO A 243 11.76 -2.65 -14.77
C PRO A 243 11.04 -4.00 -14.65
N GLU A 244 11.73 -5.09 -14.33
CA GLU A 244 11.16 -6.42 -14.17
C GLU A 244 10.14 -6.45 -13.01
N THR A 245 10.38 -5.70 -11.95
CA THR A 245 9.45 -5.56 -10.82
C THR A 245 8.11 -4.98 -11.27
N MET A 246 8.14 -4.05 -12.25
CA MET A 246 6.93 -3.43 -12.77
C MET A 246 6.08 -4.38 -13.62
N ALA A 247 6.67 -5.38 -14.25
CA ALA A 247 5.94 -6.44 -14.96
C ALA A 247 5.35 -7.51 -14.02
N GLY A 248 5.75 -7.52 -12.75
CA GLY A 248 5.36 -8.49 -11.73
C GLY A 248 4.12 -8.12 -10.93
N LEU A 249 3.93 -8.86 -9.82
CA LEU A 249 2.78 -8.70 -8.91
C LEU A 249 2.72 -7.31 -8.26
N ALA A 250 3.85 -6.74 -7.86
CA ALA A 250 3.90 -5.44 -7.19
C ALA A 250 3.70 -4.25 -8.15
N GLY A 251 3.93 -4.44 -9.44
CA GLY A 251 3.65 -3.46 -10.50
C GLY A 251 2.32 -3.73 -11.18
N LEU A 252 2.37 -4.45 -12.32
CA LEU A 252 1.20 -4.73 -13.16
C LEU A 252 0.08 -5.44 -12.39
N GLY A 253 0.40 -6.44 -11.57
CA GLY A 253 -0.60 -7.21 -10.84
C GLY A 253 -1.44 -6.34 -9.90
N ASP A 254 -0.77 -5.52 -9.07
CA ASP A 254 -1.44 -4.62 -8.12
C ASP A 254 -2.17 -3.47 -8.84
N LEU A 255 -1.62 -2.99 -9.94
CA LEU A 255 -2.25 -1.97 -10.78
C LEU A 255 -3.57 -2.48 -11.36
N VAL A 256 -3.56 -3.65 -12.01
CA VAL A 256 -4.76 -4.25 -12.63
C VAL A 256 -5.83 -4.52 -11.58
N ALA A 257 -5.47 -5.19 -10.48
CA ALA A 257 -6.42 -5.48 -9.39
C ALA A 257 -7.04 -4.19 -8.82
N THR A 258 -6.24 -3.14 -8.63
CA THR A 258 -6.72 -1.87 -8.05
C THR A 258 -7.58 -1.08 -9.04
N CYS A 259 -7.29 -1.13 -10.33
CA CYS A 259 -8.06 -0.43 -11.36
C CYS A 259 -9.38 -1.15 -11.69
N ALA A 260 -9.42 -2.48 -11.64
CA ALA A 260 -10.60 -3.28 -11.98
C ALA A 260 -11.60 -3.41 -10.83
N SER A 261 -11.11 -3.53 -9.59
CA SER A 261 -11.97 -3.88 -8.45
C SER A 261 -12.84 -2.70 -7.97
N PRO A 262 -14.14 -2.94 -7.73
CA PRO A 262 -15.01 -1.98 -7.04
C PRO A 262 -14.63 -1.76 -5.57
N LEU A 263 -13.84 -2.65 -4.98
CA LEU A 263 -13.31 -2.51 -3.63
C LEU A 263 -12.15 -1.49 -3.55
N SER A 264 -11.63 -1.03 -4.70
CA SER A 264 -10.59 -0.02 -4.75
C SER A 264 -11.13 1.35 -4.36
N ARG A 265 -10.68 1.85 -3.21
CA ARG A 265 -11.03 3.19 -2.71
C ARG A 265 -10.61 4.31 -3.66
N ASN A 266 -9.45 4.17 -4.30
CA ASN A 266 -8.95 5.16 -5.25
C ASN A 266 -9.80 5.18 -6.53
N ARG A 267 -10.15 4.00 -7.09
CA ARG A 267 -11.07 3.92 -8.21
C ARG A 267 -12.44 4.48 -7.85
N SER A 268 -12.98 4.15 -6.67
CA SER A 268 -14.28 4.66 -6.20
C SER A 268 -14.28 6.18 -6.03
N ALA A 269 -13.21 6.76 -5.43
CA ALA A 269 -13.03 8.21 -5.34
C ALA A 269 -12.98 8.85 -6.74
N GLY A 270 -12.18 8.28 -7.64
CA GLY A 270 -12.10 8.75 -9.02
C GLY A 270 -13.45 8.73 -9.73
N ARG A 271 -14.24 7.67 -9.54
CA ARG A 271 -15.58 7.57 -10.14
C ARG A 271 -16.51 8.68 -9.65
N LEU A 272 -16.50 8.97 -8.35
CA LEU A 272 -17.29 10.10 -7.81
C LEU A 272 -16.85 11.44 -8.40
N ILE A 273 -15.55 11.70 -8.47
CA ILE A 273 -15.01 12.91 -9.11
C ILE A 273 -15.38 12.95 -10.60
N GLY A 274 -15.30 11.82 -11.30
CA GLY A 274 -15.65 11.69 -12.71
C GLY A 274 -17.12 12.01 -13.01
N THR A 275 -18.03 11.78 -12.06
CA THR A 275 -19.45 12.20 -12.20
C THR A 275 -19.68 13.70 -11.95
N GLY A 276 -18.63 14.47 -11.69
CA GLY A 276 -18.71 15.92 -11.43
C GLY A 276 -18.76 16.29 -9.94
N MET A 277 -18.64 15.32 -9.02
CA MET A 277 -18.53 15.60 -7.59
C MET A 277 -17.22 16.32 -7.28
N GLY A 278 -17.26 17.33 -6.41
CA GLY A 278 -16.04 18.01 -5.94
C GLY A 278 -15.10 17.05 -5.21
N VAL A 279 -13.78 17.28 -5.29
CA VAL A 279 -12.76 16.41 -4.67
C VAL A 279 -12.98 16.30 -3.16
N ASP A 280 -13.20 17.41 -2.46
CA ASP A 280 -13.41 17.42 -1.01
C ASP A 280 -14.72 16.71 -0.62
N GLU A 281 -15.77 16.85 -1.42
CA GLU A 281 -17.04 16.15 -1.23
C GLU A 281 -16.88 14.65 -1.44
N ALA A 282 -16.16 14.23 -2.49
CA ALA A 282 -15.86 12.84 -2.75
C ALA A 282 -15.07 12.22 -1.59
N VAL A 283 -14.07 12.91 -1.06
CA VAL A 283 -13.29 12.47 0.11
C VAL A 283 -14.17 12.36 1.35
N ALA A 284 -15.02 13.36 1.61
CA ALA A 284 -15.91 13.40 2.79
C ALA A 284 -16.97 12.28 2.75
N SER A 285 -17.44 11.88 1.56
CA SER A 285 -18.41 10.79 1.39
C SER A 285 -17.84 9.39 1.65
N MET A 286 -16.50 9.26 1.72
CA MET A 286 -15.84 7.97 1.88
C MET A 286 -15.52 7.67 3.35
N LYS A 287 -15.87 6.47 3.82
CA LYS A 287 -15.52 6.00 5.18
C LYS A 287 -14.02 5.81 5.40
N GLN A 288 -13.25 5.61 4.34
CA GLN A 288 -11.83 5.28 4.40
C GLN A 288 -11.03 6.14 3.42
N THR A 289 -9.75 6.35 3.73
CA THR A 289 -8.85 7.21 2.97
C THR A 289 -8.54 6.65 1.57
N ALA A 290 -8.63 7.52 0.54
CA ALA A 290 -8.07 7.29 -0.79
C ALA A 290 -6.63 7.83 -0.82
N GLU A 291 -5.64 6.94 -0.71
CA GLU A 291 -4.21 7.33 -0.64
C GLU A 291 -3.73 8.04 -1.91
N GLY A 292 -4.29 7.71 -3.08
CA GLY A 292 -3.96 8.34 -4.35
C GLY A 292 -4.17 9.86 -4.33
N ILE A 293 -5.28 10.33 -3.76
CA ILE A 293 -5.55 11.78 -3.61
C ILE A 293 -4.50 12.46 -2.74
N LYS A 294 -4.07 11.79 -1.66
CA LYS A 294 -3.09 12.34 -0.71
C LYS A 294 -1.66 12.29 -1.22
N SER A 295 -1.34 11.33 -2.09
CA SER A 295 0.04 11.07 -2.53
C SER A 295 0.36 11.67 -3.90
N VAL A 296 -0.64 12.05 -4.73
CA VAL A 296 -0.40 12.46 -6.11
C VAL A 296 0.57 13.64 -6.24
N SER A 297 0.46 14.65 -5.38
CA SER A 297 1.38 15.79 -5.39
C SER A 297 2.83 15.35 -5.11
N ALA A 298 3.03 14.50 -4.10
CA ALA A 298 4.35 14.00 -3.76
C ALA A 298 4.95 13.11 -4.89
N VAL A 299 4.11 12.32 -5.59
CA VAL A 299 4.51 11.54 -6.77
C VAL A 299 4.99 12.46 -7.89
N VAL A 300 4.23 13.51 -8.22
CA VAL A 300 4.61 14.48 -9.24
C VAL A 300 5.87 15.24 -8.87
N ASP A 301 6.02 15.62 -7.61
CA ASP A 301 7.22 16.33 -7.13
C ASP A 301 8.45 15.40 -7.14
N LEU A 302 8.29 14.11 -6.81
CA LEU A 302 9.37 13.13 -6.95
C LEU A 302 9.77 12.96 -8.43
N ALA A 303 8.81 12.83 -9.33
CA ALA A 303 9.05 12.70 -10.77
C ALA A 303 9.83 13.92 -11.32
N ARG A 304 9.44 15.13 -10.94
CA ARG A 304 10.12 16.36 -11.35
C ARG A 304 11.58 16.44 -10.86
N ARG A 305 11.84 15.99 -9.63
CA ARG A 305 13.21 15.94 -9.09
C ARG A 305 14.13 14.99 -9.86
N HIS A 306 13.55 14.03 -10.58
CA HIS A 306 14.27 13.03 -11.38
C HIS A 306 14.08 13.20 -12.89
N ASP A 307 13.54 14.35 -13.36
CA ASP A 307 13.29 14.66 -14.77
C ASP A 307 12.44 13.60 -15.49
N VAL A 308 11.46 13.02 -14.78
CA VAL A 308 10.56 11.99 -15.33
C VAL A 308 9.23 12.60 -15.72
N GLU A 309 8.84 12.46 -17.00
CA GLU A 309 7.49 12.82 -17.47
C GLU A 309 6.44 11.82 -16.96
N MET A 310 5.44 12.33 -16.22
CA MET A 310 4.31 11.55 -15.73
C MET A 310 2.97 12.23 -16.07
N PRO A 311 2.59 12.30 -17.36
CA PRO A 311 1.46 13.09 -17.81
C PRO A 311 0.10 12.71 -17.20
N ILE A 312 -0.17 11.43 -16.93
CA ILE A 312 -1.40 11.01 -16.25
C ILE A 312 -1.39 11.49 -14.80
N SER A 313 -0.28 11.25 -14.09
CA SER A 313 -0.15 11.68 -12.70
C SER A 313 -0.20 13.20 -12.55
N GLU A 314 0.41 13.95 -13.47
CA GLU A 314 0.34 15.42 -13.52
C GLU A 314 -1.09 15.93 -13.75
N ALA A 315 -1.82 15.32 -14.70
CA ALA A 315 -3.20 15.68 -14.97
C ALA A 315 -4.12 15.38 -13.78
N ILE A 316 -3.95 14.23 -13.12
CA ILE A 316 -4.67 13.90 -11.89
C ILE A 316 -4.32 14.87 -10.76
N ASN A 317 -3.06 15.26 -10.61
CA ASN A 317 -2.66 16.27 -9.63
C ASN A 317 -3.30 17.63 -9.91
N ALA A 318 -3.46 18.00 -11.18
CA ALA A 318 -4.14 19.23 -11.58
C ALA A 318 -5.65 19.18 -11.23
N VAL A 319 -6.32 18.04 -11.48
CA VAL A 319 -7.72 17.83 -11.09
C VAL A 319 -7.88 17.88 -9.56
N VAL A 320 -7.08 17.13 -8.83
CA VAL A 320 -7.16 17.05 -7.35
C VAL A 320 -6.88 18.40 -6.69
N SER A 321 -6.05 19.25 -7.29
CA SER A 321 -5.74 20.60 -6.80
C SER A 321 -6.67 21.70 -7.35
N GLY A 322 -7.71 21.33 -8.11
CA GLY A 322 -8.68 22.29 -8.68
C GLY A 322 -8.13 23.16 -9.82
N ARG A 323 -6.95 22.83 -10.37
CA ARG A 323 -6.31 23.56 -11.49
C ARG A 323 -6.78 23.10 -12.86
N LEU A 324 -7.46 21.97 -12.95
CA LEU A 324 -8.01 21.38 -14.17
C LEU A 324 -9.42 20.88 -13.88
N GLU A 325 -10.35 21.22 -14.74
CA GLU A 325 -11.68 20.64 -14.69
C GLU A 325 -11.67 19.19 -15.17
N VAL A 326 -12.37 18.34 -14.45
CA VAL A 326 -12.44 16.89 -14.74
C VAL A 326 -12.95 16.60 -16.16
N ALA A 327 -13.87 17.43 -16.66
CA ALA A 327 -14.43 17.28 -18.00
C ALA A 327 -13.38 17.38 -19.12
N THR A 328 -12.30 18.13 -18.91
CA THR A 328 -11.24 18.35 -19.93
C THR A 328 -10.10 17.34 -19.84
N LEU A 329 -10.12 16.44 -18.84
CA LEU A 329 -9.03 15.49 -18.60
C LEU A 329 -8.77 14.56 -19.80
N ALA A 330 -9.83 14.00 -20.37
CA ALA A 330 -9.71 13.08 -21.52
C ALA A 330 -9.11 13.79 -22.73
N ASP A 331 -9.59 14.99 -23.04
CA ASP A 331 -9.09 15.79 -24.16
C ASP A 331 -7.62 16.15 -23.99
N LEU A 332 -7.22 16.52 -22.77
CA LEU A 332 -5.81 16.82 -22.45
C LEU A 332 -4.90 15.63 -22.67
N LEU A 333 -5.32 14.44 -22.27
CA LEU A 333 -4.51 13.23 -22.43
C LEU A 333 -4.45 12.75 -23.90
N LEU A 334 -5.51 12.98 -24.69
CA LEU A 334 -5.58 12.60 -26.11
C LEU A 334 -4.90 13.63 -27.03
N SER A 335 -4.83 14.90 -26.67
CA SER A 335 -4.23 15.98 -27.46
C SER A 335 -2.70 15.97 -27.51
N ARG A 336 -2.04 15.06 -26.81
CA ARG A 336 -0.58 14.96 -26.80
C ARG A 336 -0.02 14.51 -28.15
N ASN A 337 1.20 14.98 -28.45
CA ASN A 337 1.91 14.59 -29.67
C ASN A 337 2.02 13.07 -29.80
N LEU A 338 1.83 12.59 -31.06
CA LEU A 338 2.04 11.18 -31.37
C LEU A 338 3.47 10.76 -31.05
N LYS A 339 3.61 9.67 -30.31
CA LYS A 339 4.91 9.05 -30.01
C LYS A 339 4.90 7.60 -30.50
N SER A 340 6.05 7.09 -30.91
CA SER A 340 6.21 5.67 -31.21
C SER A 340 5.99 4.84 -29.94
N GLU A 341 5.24 3.74 -30.03
CA GLU A 341 5.15 2.77 -28.94
C GLU A 341 6.48 2.02 -28.78
N GLY A 342 6.97 1.90 -27.56
CA GLY A 342 8.26 1.26 -27.26
C GLY A 342 9.48 2.19 -27.42
N HIS A 343 9.32 3.48 -27.65
CA HIS A 343 10.44 4.42 -27.61
C HIS A 343 10.97 4.50 -26.17
N ARG A 344 12.21 4.02 -25.98
CA ARG A 344 12.99 4.33 -24.78
C ARG A 344 13.32 5.82 -24.83
N ALA A 345 12.81 6.61 -23.91
CA ALA A 345 13.24 7.97 -23.71
C ALA A 345 14.67 7.98 -23.15
#